data_f3c43264cb23ad7223d507cbe8d595f0
#
_entry.id   f3c43264cb23ad7223d507cbe8d595f0
#
_cell.length_a   1.000
_cell.length_b   1.000
_cell.length_c   1.000
_cell.angle_alpha   90.00
_cell.angle_beta   90.00
_cell.angle_gamma   90.00
#
_symmetry.space_group_name_H-M   'P 1'
#
loop_
_entity.id
_entity.type
_entity.pdbx_description
1 polymer ?
#
loop_
_entity_poly.entity_id
_entity_poly.type
_entity_poly.pdbx_seq_one_letter_code
_entity_poly.pdbx_strand_id
1 'polypeptide(L)'
;MHPHEKLVRTCLTAISSGDVETWLSCYAADAVSEDVPFRSVWKGRTALEDGVRSWLKAIPDTRMDILSLHTNDHFGSCEWTMSGTLHGAVEGLPPEIAALAVGKQFSMQGATLYRFSADGRIQREALYWDLAGVLGQLGVLPTP
;
A
#
# COMPACT_ATOMS: atom_id res chain seq x y z
N MET A 1 -9.26 -14.29 17.42
CA MET A 1 -8.48 -13.47 16.47
C MET A 1 -7.59 -12.53 17.27
N HIS A 2 -6.29 -12.54 16.96
CA HIS A 2 -5.36 -11.61 17.61
C HIS A 2 -5.74 -10.16 17.29
N PRO A 3 -5.66 -9.21 18.25
CA PRO A 3 -6.02 -7.82 18.01
C PRO A 3 -5.26 -7.18 16.82
N HIS A 4 -4.00 -7.54 16.60
CA HIS A 4 -3.21 -7.03 15.49
C HIS A 4 -3.67 -7.59 14.15
N GLU A 5 -4.20 -8.80 14.10
CA GLU A 5 -4.83 -9.33 12.89
C GLU A 5 -6.06 -8.49 12.53
N LYS A 6 -6.90 -8.19 13.51
CA LYS A 6 -8.06 -7.31 13.30
C LYS A 6 -7.62 -5.92 12.82
N LEU A 7 -6.56 -5.37 13.41
CA LEU A 7 -6.00 -4.08 13.02
C LEU A 7 -5.59 -4.07 11.55
N VAL A 8 -4.83 -5.06 11.09
CA VAL A 8 -4.39 -5.14 9.69
C VAL A 8 -5.57 -5.30 8.75
N ARG A 9 -6.55 -6.14 9.09
CA ARG A 9 -7.77 -6.31 8.28
C ARG A 9 -8.54 -4.99 8.16
N THR A 10 -8.68 -4.26 9.25
CA THR A 10 -9.33 -2.94 9.26
C THR A 10 -8.59 -1.96 8.34
N CYS A 11 -7.26 -1.93 8.42
CA CYS A 11 -6.42 -1.08 7.59
C CYS A 11 -6.62 -1.35 6.10
N LEU A 12 -6.55 -2.62 5.68
CA LEU A 12 -6.68 -2.98 4.27
C LEU A 12 -8.10 -2.81 3.74
N THR A 13 -9.11 -3.04 4.57
CA THR A 13 -10.50 -2.74 4.21
C THR A 13 -10.70 -1.25 4.02
N ALA A 14 -10.11 -0.42 4.89
CA ALA A 14 -10.24 1.02 4.82
C ALA A 14 -9.64 1.59 3.52
N ILE A 15 -8.45 1.14 3.12
CA ILE A 15 -7.85 1.62 1.87
C ILE A 15 -8.67 1.18 0.66
N SER A 16 -9.24 -0.02 0.68
CA SER A 16 -10.08 -0.53 -0.41
C SER A 16 -11.41 0.22 -0.52
N SER A 17 -11.89 0.82 0.55
CA SER A 17 -13.13 1.63 0.54
C SER A 17 -12.85 3.14 0.42
N GLY A 18 -11.60 3.55 0.39
CA GLY A 18 -11.23 4.97 0.34
C GLY A 18 -11.41 5.71 1.66
N ASP A 19 -11.55 4.99 2.77
CA ASP A 19 -11.75 5.55 4.11
C ASP A 19 -10.39 5.92 4.73
N VAL A 20 -9.88 7.10 4.37
CA VAL A 20 -8.57 7.58 4.82
C VAL A 20 -8.51 7.74 6.34
N GLU A 21 -9.58 8.23 6.96
CA GLU A 21 -9.58 8.46 8.41
C GLU A 21 -9.45 7.14 9.19
N THR A 22 -10.18 6.11 8.82
CA THR A 22 -10.05 4.78 9.43
C THR A 22 -8.67 4.20 9.17
N TRP A 23 -8.16 4.32 7.93
CA TRP A 23 -6.81 3.86 7.59
C TRP A 23 -5.76 4.52 8.49
N LEU A 24 -5.80 5.86 8.61
CA LEU A 24 -4.87 6.61 9.47
C LEU A 24 -4.96 6.19 10.93
N SER A 25 -6.15 5.86 11.43
CA SER A 25 -6.34 5.46 12.81
C SER A 25 -5.60 4.16 13.17
N CYS A 26 -5.24 3.36 12.18
CA CYS A 26 -4.51 2.11 12.38
C CYS A 26 -3.01 2.33 12.67
N TYR A 27 -2.49 3.52 12.42
CA TYR A 27 -1.06 3.83 12.52
C TYR A 27 -0.74 4.65 13.76
N ALA A 28 0.42 4.36 14.35
CA ALA A 28 0.97 5.23 15.38
C ALA A 28 1.30 6.62 14.80
N ALA A 29 1.29 7.65 15.65
CA ALA A 29 1.48 9.04 15.19
C ALA A 29 2.82 9.26 14.49
N ASP A 30 3.85 8.53 14.87
CA ASP A 30 5.20 8.57 14.30
C ASP A 30 5.53 7.35 13.43
N ALA A 31 4.50 6.68 12.93
CA ALA A 31 4.68 5.49 12.11
C ALA A 31 5.48 5.75 10.84
N VAL A 32 6.15 4.71 10.36
CA VAL A 32 6.92 4.72 9.12
C VAL A 32 6.35 3.67 8.17
N SER A 33 6.05 4.10 6.95
CA SER A 33 5.64 3.20 5.85
C SER A 33 6.67 3.30 4.74
N GLU A 34 7.21 2.16 4.34
CA GLU A 34 8.20 2.07 3.27
C GLU A 34 7.65 1.21 2.13
N ASP A 35 7.62 1.80 0.93
CA ASP A 35 7.38 1.08 -0.32
C ASP A 35 8.74 0.73 -0.91
N VAL A 36 9.16 -0.52 -0.75
CA VAL A 36 10.53 -0.94 -1.09
C VAL A 36 10.79 -0.87 -2.60
N PRO A 37 9.92 -1.36 -3.49
CA PRO A 37 10.14 -1.26 -4.93
C PRO A 37 10.27 0.19 -5.43
N PHE A 38 9.47 1.10 -4.91
CA PHE A 38 9.53 2.51 -5.27
C PHE A 38 10.59 3.31 -4.50
N ARG A 39 11.20 2.71 -3.46
CA ARG A 39 12.14 3.39 -2.56
C ARG A 39 11.55 4.66 -1.95
N SER A 40 10.27 4.59 -1.62
CA SER A 40 9.50 5.69 -1.04
C SER A 40 9.28 5.43 0.45
N VAL A 41 9.48 6.43 1.28
CA VAL A 41 9.30 6.34 2.73
C VAL A 41 8.42 7.48 3.20
N TRP A 42 7.33 7.13 3.89
CA TRP A 42 6.46 8.11 4.55
C TRP A 42 6.70 8.03 6.06
N LYS A 43 7.08 9.13 6.67
CA LYS A 43 7.35 9.22 8.11
C LYS A 43 6.38 10.17 8.76
N GLY A 44 5.60 9.68 9.73
CA GLY A 44 4.68 10.46 10.51
C GLY A 44 3.33 10.66 9.83
N ARG A 45 2.36 11.16 10.61
CA ARG A 45 0.96 11.24 10.21
C ARG A 45 0.73 12.08 8.96
N THR A 46 1.35 13.25 8.85
CA THR A 46 1.15 14.13 7.69
C THR A 46 1.62 13.46 6.40
N ALA A 47 2.82 12.84 6.43
CA ALA A 47 3.34 12.14 5.25
C ALA A 47 2.48 10.93 4.88
N LEU A 48 2.00 10.17 5.86
CA LEU A 48 1.08 9.05 5.64
C LEU A 48 -0.23 9.51 5.00
N GLU A 49 -0.81 10.57 5.53
CA GLU A 49 -2.07 11.12 4.99
C GLU A 49 -1.90 11.64 3.57
N ASP A 50 -0.90 12.45 3.33
CA ASP A 50 -0.62 13.01 1.99
C ASP A 50 -0.34 11.89 1.00
N GLY A 51 0.43 10.89 1.41
CA GLY A 51 0.79 9.75 0.57
C GLY A 51 -0.43 8.90 0.19
N VAL A 52 -1.27 8.53 1.14
CA VAL A 52 -2.45 7.70 0.84
C VAL A 52 -3.49 8.45 0.03
N ARG A 53 -3.68 9.75 0.30
CA ARG A 53 -4.60 10.57 -0.49
C ARG A 53 -4.13 10.70 -1.94
N SER A 54 -2.83 10.91 -2.14
CA SER A 54 -2.21 10.95 -3.47
C SER A 54 -2.38 9.62 -4.21
N TRP A 55 -2.16 8.51 -3.52
CA TRP A 55 -2.37 7.17 -4.09
C TRP A 55 -3.81 6.97 -4.54
N LEU A 56 -4.78 7.27 -3.68
CA LEU A 56 -6.20 7.09 -3.98
C LEU A 56 -6.70 8.04 -5.07
N LYS A 57 -6.07 9.21 -5.22
CA LYS A 57 -6.35 10.10 -6.33
C LYS A 57 -5.89 9.50 -7.66
N ALA A 58 -4.73 8.87 -7.66
CA ALA A 58 -4.18 8.22 -8.86
C ALA A 58 -4.88 6.90 -9.18
N ILE A 59 -5.30 6.15 -8.15
CA ILE A 59 -5.89 4.81 -8.29
C ILE A 59 -7.12 4.73 -7.37
N PRO A 60 -8.22 5.40 -7.75
CA PRO A 60 -9.41 5.52 -6.88
C PRO A 60 -10.15 4.19 -6.69
N ASP A 61 -9.96 3.23 -7.58
CA ASP A 61 -10.52 1.89 -7.50
C ASP A 61 -9.56 0.89 -6.85
N THR A 62 -8.61 1.36 -6.04
CA THR A 62 -7.69 0.48 -5.30
C THR A 62 -8.46 -0.56 -4.50
N ARG A 63 -8.13 -1.82 -4.72
CA ARG A 63 -8.68 -2.95 -3.97
C ARG A 63 -7.56 -3.85 -3.50
N MET A 64 -7.58 -4.18 -2.23
CA MET A 64 -6.64 -5.14 -1.63
C MET A 64 -7.40 -6.32 -1.05
N ASP A 65 -6.96 -7.51 -1.40
CA ASP A 65 -7.49 -8.77 -0.86
C ASP A 65 -6.37 -9.50 -0.11
N ILE A 66 -6.67 -9.99 1.09
CA ILE A 66 -5.70 -10.71 1.93
C ILE A 66 -5.64 -12.17 1.50
N LEU A 67 -4.44 -12.66 1.20
CA LEU A 67 -4.18 -14.07 0.91
C LEU A 67 -3.77 -14.84 2.17
N SER A 68 -2.92 -14.25 2.99
CA SER A 68 -2.51 -14.82 4.28
C SER A 68 -2.15 -13.69 5.25
N LEU A 69 -2.34 -13.93 6.54
CA LEU A 69 -2.06 -12.93 7.57
C LEU A 69 -1.65 -13.64 8.86
N HIS A 70 -0.50 -13.28 9.37
CA HIS A 70 0.07 -13.81 10.60
C HIS A 70 0.54 -12.67 11.47
N THR A 71 0.13 -12.65 12.73
CA THR A 71 0.51 -11.60 13.69
C THR A 71 0.82 -12.19 15.05
N ASN A 72 1.67 -11.48 15.78
CA ASN A 72 1.89 -11.68 17.21
C ASN A 72 1.90 -10.29 17.88
N ASP A 73 2.34 -10.24 19.13
CA ASP A 73 2.32 -9.00 19.91
C ASP A 73 3.22 -7.91 19.31
N HIS A 74 4.26 -8.27 18.57
CA HIS A 74 5.27 -7.33 18.08
C HIS A 74 5.35 -7.22 16.57
N PHE A 75 5.12 -8.33 15.85
CA PHE A 75 5.36 -8.42 14.41
C PHE A 75 4.19 -9.04 13.68
N GLY A 76 4.12 -8.76 12.39
CA GLY A 76 3.15 -9.38 11.51
C GLY A 76 3.62 -9.45 10.07
N SER A 77 2.98 -10.31 9.31
CA SER A 77 3.16 -10.42 7.86
C SER A 77 1.82 -10.64 7.19
N CYS A 78 1.65 -10.04 6.03
CA CYS A 78 0.43 -10.16 5.24
C CYS A 78 0.79 -10.32 3.77
N GLU A 79 0.35 -11.42 3.17
CA GLU A 79 0.34 -11.52 1.71
C GLU A 79 -0.98 -11.00 1.19
N TRP A 80 -0.94 -10.24 0.12
CA TRP A 80 -2.12 -9.61 -0.47
C TRP A 80 -2.02 -9.54 -1.99
N THR A 81 -3.18 -9.35 -2.62
CA THR A 81 -3.26 -8.88 -4.00
C THR A 81 -3.82 -7.47 -4.00
N MET A 82 -3.34 -6.64 -4.91
CA MET A 82 -3.88 -5.31 -5.15
C MET A 82 -4.23 -5.19 -6.63
N SER A 83 -5.35 -4.53 -6.91
CA SER A 83 -5.75 -4.19 -8.27
C SER A 83 -6.23 -2.76 -8.33
N GLY A 84 -6.20 -2.20 -9.52
CA GLY A 84 -6.69 -0.85 -9.76
C GLY A 84 -6.46 -0.41 -11.19
N THR A 85 -6.88 0.83 -11.47
CA THR A 85 -6.74 1.50 -12.76
C THR A 85 -5.99 2.80 -12.54
N LEU A 86 -4.95 3.04 -13.33
CA LEU A 86 -4.16 4.26 -13.20
C LEU A 86 -4.91 5.45 -13.83
N HIS A 87 -5.11 6.51 -13.05
CA HIS A 87 -5.76 7.74 -13.49
C HIS A 87 -4.85 8.95 -13.51
N GLY A 88 -3.66 8.87 -12.92
CA GLY A 88 -2.77 10.01 -12.84
C GLY A 88 -1.40 9.69 -12.29
N ALA A 89 -0.69 10.72 -11.82
CA ALA A 89 0.67 10.58 -11.31
C ALA A 89 0.72 9.74 -10.04
N VAL A 90 1.73 8.88 -9.98
CA VAL A 90 2.02 8.02 -8.81
C VAL A 90 3.45 8.31 -8.37
N GLU A 91 3.64 8.54 -7.07
CA GLU A 91 4.97 8.64 -6.48
C GLU A 91 5.77 7.38 -6.80
N GLY A 92 7.00 7.55 -7.25
CA GLY A 92 7.88 6.44 -7.65
C GLY A 92 7.87 6.14 -9.14
N LEU A 93 6.88 6.62 -9.90
CA LEU A 93 6.88 6.55 -11.36
C LEU A 93 7.26 7.91 -11.96
N PRO A 94 8.20 7.96 -12.92
CA PRO A 94 8.43 9.18 -13.69
C PRO A 94 7.12 9.67 -14.33
N PRO A 95 6.88 10.99 -14.37
CA PRO A 95 5.62 11.54 -14.90
C PRO A 95 5.33 11.12 -16.34
N GLU A 96 6.34 11.02 -17.19
CA GLU A 96 6.21 10.59 -18.57
C GLU A 96 5.81 9.11 -18.70
N ILE A 97 6.24 8.28 -17.75
CA ILE A 97 5.85 6.86 -17.69
C ILE A 97 4.41 6.74 -17.22
N ALA A 98 4.04 7.46 -16.15
CA ALA A 98 2.66 7.48 -15.65
C ALA A 98 1.69 7.96 -16.73
N ALA A 99 2.04 8.98 -17.51
CA ALA A 99 1.20 9.51 -18.57
C ALA A 99 0.89 8.45 -19.65
N LEU A 100 1.85 7.58 -19.97
CA LEU A 100 1.65 6.50 -20.94
C LEU A 100 0.73 5.40 -20.43
N ALA A 101 0.60 5.26 -19.13
CA ALA A 101 -0.12 4.18 -18.47
C ALA A 101 -1.55 4.56 -18.03
N VAL A 102 -1.95 5.82 -18.18
CA VAL A 102 -3.29 6.29 -17.79
C VAL A 102 -4.38 5.49 -18.48
N GLY A 103 -5.38 5.04 -17.72
CA GLY A 103 -6.48 4.21 -18.19
C GLY A 103 -6.20 2.72 -18.17
N LYS A 104 -4.97 2.30 -17.89
CA LYS A 104 -4.62 0.88 -17.85
C LYS A 104 -4.87 0.27 -16.48
N GLN A 105 -5.39 -0.95 -16.49
CA GLN A 105 -5.61 -1.74 -15.30
C GLN A 105 -4.37 -2.57 -14.97
N PHE A 106 -4.15 -2.79 -13.69
CA PHE A 106 -3.09 -3.66 -13.21
C PHE A 106 -3.54 -4.47 -12.00
N SER A 107 -2.85 -5.56 -11.76
CA SER A 107 -2.93 -6.31 -10.51
C SER A 107 -1.52 -6.70 -10.08
N MET A 108 -1.31 -6.77 -8.78
CA MET A 108 -0.04 -7.19 -8.24
C MET A 108 -0.25 -8.10 -7.03
N GLN A 109 0.70 -8.97 -6.78
CA GLN A 109 0.80 -9.70 -5.54
C GLN A 109 1.98 -9.17 -4.76
N GLY A 110 1.81 -9.00 -3.47
CA GLY A 110 2.85 -8.49 -2.62
C GLY A 110 2.72 -8.97 -1.19
N ALA A 111 3.61 -8.49 -0.37
CA ALA A 111 3.61 -8.77 1.06
C ALA A 111 4.01 -7.52 1.84
N THR A 112 3.43 -7.38 3.02
CA THR A 112 3.79 -6.33 3.97
C THR A 112 4.31 -6.97 5.24
N LEU A 113 5.43 -6.43 5.75
CA LEU A 113 5.97 -6.77 7.05
C LEU A 113 5.65 -5.65 8.02
N TYR A 114 5.12 -6.01 9.19
CA TYR A 114 4.66 -5.05 10.21
C TYR A 114 5.46 -5.16 11.48
N ARG A 115 5.63 -4.01 12.14
CA ARG A 115 5.96 -3.91 13.56
C ARG A 115 4.88 -3.10 14.25
N PHE A 116 4.40 -3.58 15.39
CA PHE A 116 3.32 -2.95 16.14
C PHE A 116 3.87 -2.17 17.33
N SER A 117 3.21 -1.05 17.63
CA SER A 117 3.52 -0.23 18.79
C SER A 117 2.95 -0.84 20.08
N ALA A 118 3.45 -0.36 21.22
CA ALA A 118 2.99 -0.83 22.52
C ALA A 118 1.49 -0.56 22.76
N ASP A 119 0.92 0.47 22.12
CA ASP A 119 -0.50 0.81 22.21
C ASP A 119 -1.37 0.12 21.14
N GLY A 120 -0.83 -0.87 20.43
CA GLY A 120 -1.61 -1.69 19.52
C GLY A 120 -1.89 -1.09 18.15
N ARG A 121 -0.98 -0.26 17.64
CA ARG A 121 -1.06 0.34 16.30
C ARG A 121 0.11 -0.11 15.43
N ILE A 122 0.01 0.14 14.14
CA ILE A 122 1.12 -0.10 13.21
C ILE A 122 2.18 0.97 13.46
N GLN A 123 3.37 0.55 13.90
CA GLN A 123 4.52 1.42 14.11
C GLN A 123 5.37 1.53 12.85
N ARG A 124 5.52 0.41 12.14
CA ARG A 124 6.28 0.34 10.90
C ARG A 124 5.64 -0.70 9.98
N GLU A 125 5.61 -0.37 8.70
CA GLU A 125 5.30 -1.34 7.66
C GLU A 125 6.30 -1.19 6.51
N ALA A 126 6.63 -2.31 5.87
CA ALA A 126 7.45 -2.35 4.66
C ALA A 126 6.72 -3.21 3.62
N LEU A 127 6.47 -2.64 2.45
CA LEU A 127 5.75 -3.29 1.37
C LEU A 127 6.74 -3.77 0.32
N TYR A 128 6.57 -5.03 -0.10
CA TYR A 128 7.35 -5.69 -1.14
C TYR A 128 6.39 -6.19 -2.21
N TRP A 129 6.63 -5.85 -3.46
CA TRP A 129 5.79 -6.27 -4.57
C TRP A 129 6.56 -6.27 -5.89
N ASP A 130 5.96 -6.87 -6.93
CA ASP A 130 6.60 -7.06 -8.22
C ASP A 130 6.40 -5.81 -9.11
N LEU A 131 7.31 -4.85 -9.00
CA LEU A 131 7.28 -3.64 -9.81
C LEU A 131 7.43 -3.95 -11.31
N ALA A 132 8.32 -4.85 -11.68
CA ALA A 132 8.54 -5.19 -13.09
C ALA A 132 7.26 -5.79 -13.71
N GLY A 133 6.58 -6.66 -12.98
CA GLY A 133 5.31 -7.24 -13.43
C GLY A 133 4.22 -6.18 -13.64
N VAL A 134 4.11 -5.21 -12.73
CA VAL A 134 3.16 -4.11 -12.86
C VAL A 134 3.51 -3.22 -14.06
N LEU A 135 4.78 -2.86 -14.22
CA LEU A 135 5.22 -2.05 -15.38
C LEU A 135 4.96 -2.76 -16.70
N GLY A 136 5.12 -4.09 -16.73
CA GLY A 136 4.75 -4.90 -17.88
C GLY A 136 3.27 -4.82 -18.23
N GLN A 137 2.40 -4.91 -17.22
CA GLN A 137 0.95 -4.79 -17.40
C GLN A 137 0.55 -3.40 -17.88
N LEU A 138 1.25 -2.37 -17.40
CA LEU A 138 1.01 -0.99 -17.83
C LEU A 138 1.58 -0.68 -19.23
N GLY A 139 2.33 -1.61 -19.82
CA GLY A 139 2.87 -1.48 -21.16
C GLY A 139 4.05 -0.52 -21.25
N VAL A 140 4.76 -0.29 -20.15
CA VAL A 140 5.88 0.66 -20.07
C VAL A 140 7.24 -0.02 -19.94
N LEU A 141 7.28 -1.35 -19.95
CA LEU A 141 8.52 -2.12 -20.08
C LEU A 141 8.65 -2.64 -21.51
N PRO A 142 9.89 -2.69 -22.05
CA PRO A 142 10.11 -3.39 -23.31
C PRO A 142 9.70 -4.85 -23.19
N THR A 143 8.97 -5.37 -24.16
CA THR A 143 8.71 -6.82 -24.25
C THR A 143 9.98 -7.52 -24.74
N PRO A 144 10.34 -8.70 -24.14
CA PRO A 144 11.49 -9.46 -24.63
C PRO A 144 11.31 -9.95 -26.06
#